data_c59379f655cc22dfd6241a5dc06a61c3
#
_entry.id   c59379f655cc22dfd6241a5dc06a61c3
#
_cell.length_a   1.000
_cell.length_b   1.000
_cell.length_c   1.000
_cell.angle_alpha   90.00
_cell.angle_beta   90.00
_cell.angle_gamma   90.00
#
_symmetry.space_group_name_H-M   'P 1'
#
loop_
_entity.id
_entity.type
_entity.pdbx_description
1 polymer ?
#
loop_
_entity_poly.entity_id
_entity_poly.type
_entity_poly.pdbx_seq_one_letter_code
_entity_poly.pdbx_strand_id
1 'polypeptide(L)'
;GRTAQVNGLMSVTIQIPGNPSKFAATKTGPYEENEEIIVKVPTTDETPLDLTRLICMVNVEHNCYVTPAVGGEMDFTNPYPITVVDALGNKHHNTIRVVPTPPKTKYAKLWEKNAALLNMSSNTTGLAFYQNYLAIQEYNAPIKLYDRNSGEFVKEIPAASTFMMRARTDDAGHLITNRENVYGAGFMVYYYSEETQEHINLLNWTADAGCPDDLGYNMSVKGDVTKGVAYIYGMCPHNMEIYYWKLEDGQLVTPDAKPNVLRYGPAGGDWTSAPMIQRATLEDDSKHYIAYNRYSGATGDDAAYKAKFSMFTPAYEITSLNQDNHEYRILGFNVFNIENETYLALNDQQADTWSGGVSTLSVYDITDPSKMELGPDDAGYDKFCLFRGEWSPYATSYNSWGDLTTAIVPTDTGYDIYIATCVIGGDTSQTTIRMYKMTWYRQ
;
A
#
# COMPACT_ATOMS: atom_id res chain seq x y z
N GLY A 1 -13.92 13.75 49.00
CA GLY A 1 -12.67 13.13 49.48
C GLY A 1 -12.42 11.84 48.81
N ARG A 2 -11.20 11.60 48.34
CA ARG A 2 -10.82 10.32 47.77
C ARG A 2 -10.78 9.28 48.88
N THR A 3 -11.30 8.13 48.60
CA THR A 3 -11.23 7.00 49.52
C THR A 3 -9.78 6.43 49.53
N ALA A 4 -9.34 5.94 50.69
CA ALA A 4 -8.01 5.36 50.91
C ALA A 4 -7.69 4.15 50.04
N GLN A 5 -8.59 3.74 49.18
CA GLN A 5 -8.45 2.56 48.29
C GLN A 5 -7.88 2.89 46.90
N VAL A 6 -7.71 4.17 46.56
CA VAL A 6 -7.20 4.54 45.22
C VAL A 6 -5.69 4.55 45.23
N ASN A 7 -5.12 3.68 44.40
CA ASN A 7 -3.70 3.65 44.11
C ASN A 7 -3.32 4.94 43.34
N GLY A 8 -2.36 5.70 43.85
CA GLY A 8 -1.98 6.99 43.28
C GLY A 8 -1.07 6.94 42.05
N LEU A 9 -0.76 5.74 41.54
CA LEU A 9 0.03 5.59 40.31
C LEU A 9 -0.88 5.75 39.10
N MET A 10 -0.58 6.74 38.25
CA MET A 10 -1.44 7.11 37.11
C MET A 10 -0.94 6.60 35.77
N SER A 11 0.36 6.53 35.59
CA SER A 11 0.94 5.99 34.35
C SER A 11 2.34 5.46 34.56
N VAL A 12 2.72 4.52 33.71
CA VAL A 12 4.07 3.95 33.61
C VAL A 12 4.51 4.03 32.16
N THR A 13 5.74 4.49 31.94
CA THR A 13 6.33 4.65 30.62
C THR A 13 7.73 4.06 30.63
N ILE A 14 8.09 3.37 29.56
CA ILE A 14 9.43 2.80 29.35
C ILE A 14 10.10 3.50 28.16
N GLN A 15 11.38 3.77 28.29
CA GLN A 15 12.22 4.35 27.26
C GLN A 15 13.49 3.52 27.08
N ILE A 16 13.89 3.31 25.83
CA ILE A 16 15.17 2.69 25.50
C ILE A 16 16.25 3.78 25.61
N PRO A 17 17.36 3.54 26.33
CA PRO A 17 18.44 4.52 26.42
C PRO A 17 18.94 4.96 25.05
N GLY A 18 19.08 6.26 24.84
CA GLY A 18 19.53 6.85 23.58
C GLY A 18 18.44 6.95 22.48
N ASN A 19 17.24 6.50 22.77
CA ASN A 19 16.08 6.61 21.86
C ASN A 19 15.06 7.59 22.45
N PRO A 20 14.58 8.60 21.70
CA PRO A 20 13.61 9.57 22.21
C PRO A 20 12.19 8.99 22.37
N SER A 21 11.90 7.84 21.78
CA SER A 21 10.57 7.22 21.83
C SER A 21 10.26 6.71 23.23
N LYS A 22 9.03 6.92 23.68
CA LYS A 22 8.51 6.48 24.97
C LYS A 22 7.34 5.55 24.76
N PHE A 23 7.29 4.44 25.50
CA PHE A 23 6.28 3.42 25.39
C PHE A 23 5.46 3.39 26.68
N ALA A 24 4.17 3.71 26.56
CA ALA A 24 3.25 3.71 27.68
C ALA A 24 2.72 2.32 28.00
N ALA A 25 2.35 2.09 29.26
CA ALA A 25 1.67 0.88 29.67
C ALA A 25 0.35 0.69 28.87
N THR A 26 -0.05 -0.55 28.69
CA THR A 26 -1.27 -0.91 27.96
C THR A 26 -2.55 -0.40 28.60
N LYS A 27 -2.47 -0.04 29.87
CA LYS A 27 -3.57 0.52 30.67
C LYS A 27 -3.05 1.68 31.50
N THR A 28 -3.85 2.72 31.65
CA THR A 28 -3.57 3.82 32.58
C THR A 28 -4.12 3.49 33.98
N GLY A 29 -3.51 4.10 35.00
CA GLY A 29 -4.00 4.01 36.37
C GLY A 29 -5.29 4.81 36.64
N PRO A 30 -5.81 4.76 37.88
CA PRO A 30 -5.20 4.03 38.99
C PRO A 30 -5.31 2.50 38.83
N TYR A 31 -4.27 1.79 39.30
CA TYR A 31 -4.19 0.34 39.20
C TYR A 31 -4.76 -0.34 40.45
N GLU A 32 -5.22 -1.58 40.28
CA GLU A 32 -5.69 -2.39 41.40
C GLU A 32 -4.52 -3.01 42.19
N GLU A 33 -4.80 -3.47 43.39
CA GLU A 33 -3.81 -4.17 44.21
C GLU A 33 -3.32 -5.44 43.49
N ASN A 34 -1.99 -5.63 43.47
CA ASN A 34 -1.32 -6.72 42.78
C ASN A 34 -1.52 -6.75 41.26
N GLU A 35 -2.05 -5.70 40.66
CA GLU A 35 -2.18 -5.64 39.21
C GLU A 35 -0.82 -5.58 38.53
N GLU A 36 -0.63 -6.43 37.50
CA GLU A 36 0.54 -6.38 36.66
C GLU A 36 0.40 -5.27 35.63
N ILE A 37 1.37 -4.38 35.60
CA ILE A 37 1.41 -3.25 34.66
C ILE A 37 2.30 -3.67 33.48
N ILE A 38 1.68 -3.86 32.33
CA ILE A 38 2.37 -4.35 31.13
C ILE A 38 2.73 -3.18 30.24
N VAL A 39 4.01 -3.11 29.85
CA VAL A 39 4.53 -2.18 28.85
C VAL A 39 5.10 -2.97 27.70
N LYS A 40 4.51 -2.84 26.52
CA LYS A 40 5.00 -3.46 25.29
C LYS A 40 6.05 -2.55 24.67
N VAL A 41 7.22 -3.10 24.40
CA VAL A 41 8.35 -2.35 23.83
C VAL A 41 8.83 -3.06 22.55
N PRO A 42 8.97 -2.34 21.43
CA PRO A 42 9.37 -2.95 20.17
C PRO A 42 10.72 -3.62 20.24
N THR A 43 10.84 -4.78 19.61
CA THR A 43 12.10 -5.48 19.38
C THR A 43 12.15 -5.95 17.93
N THR A 44 13.33 -5.90 17.31
CA THR A 44 13.58 -6.44 15.98
C THR A 44 14.81 -7.32 16.00
N ASP A 45 14.98 -8.16 14.97
CA ASP A 45 16.19 -8.98 14.86
C ASP A 45 17.44 -8.11 14.64
N GLU A 46 17.28 -6.98 13.96
CA GLU A 46 18.36 -6.01 13.71
C GLU A 46 18.67 -5.17 14.94
N THR A 47 17.67 -4.92 15.77
CA THR A 47 17.81 -4.12 17.01
C THR A 47 17.08 -4.82 18.14
N PRO A 48 17.65 -5.90 18.69
CA PRO A 48 17.05 -6.63 19.79
C PRO A 48 16.92 -5.74 21.03
N LEU A 49 15.77 -5.83 21.71
CA LEU A 49 15.55 -5.10 22.94
C LEU A 49 16.43 -5.66 24.05
N ASP A 50 17.23 -4.78 24.67
CA ASP A 50 17.99 -5.12 25.86
C ASP A 50 17.14 -4.83 27.12
N LEU A 51 16.54 -5.87 27.70
CA LEU A 51 15.72 -5.75 28.89
C LEU A 51 16.50 -5.36 30.15
N THR A 52 17.84 -5.51 30.14
CA THR A 52 18.68 -5.22 31.31
C THR A 52 18.94 -3.73 31.51
N ARG A 53 18.62 -2.89 30.51
CA ARG A 53 18.93 -1.47 30.51
C ARG A 53 17.77 -0.66 29.93
N LEU A 54 16.72 -0.47 30.70
CA LEU A 54 15.58 0.34 30.30
C LEU A 54 15.32 1.44 31.33
N ILE A 55 14.81 2.57 30.86
CA ILE A 55 14.46 3.69 31.72
C ILE A 55 12.96 3.65 31.97
N CYS A 56 12.59 3.58 33.26
CA CYS A 56 11.19 3.63 33.68
C CYS A 56 10.85 5.01 34.23
N MET A 57 9.75 5.56 33.76
CA MET A 57 9.17 6.80 34.24
C MET A 57 7.76 6.53 34.73
N VAL A 58 7.39 7.14 35.84
CA VAL A 58 6.06 7.04 36.42
C VAL A 58 5.45 8.42 36.63
N ASN A 59 4.14 8.50 36.48
CA ASN A 59 3.35 9.67 36.88
C ASN A 59 2.49 9.26 38.05
N VAL A 60 2.62 9.96 39.17
CA VAL A 60 1.88 9.72 40.39
C VAL A 60 1.06 10.95 40.76
N GLU A 61 -0.01 10.73 41.50
CA GLU A 61 -0.80 11.82 42.05
C GLU A 61 -0.03 12.59 43.13
N HIS A 62 -0.51 13.79 43.43
CA HIS A 62 0.09 14.64 44.43
C HIS A 62 0.23 13.93 45.79
N ASN A 63 1.39 14.04 46.39
CA ASN A 63 1.76 13.37 47.65
C ASN A 63 1.80 11.84 47.60
N CYS A 64 1.82 11.25 46.42
CA CYS A 64 2.08 9.81 46.23
C CYS A 64 3.52 9.60 45.72
N TYR A 65 4.08 8.44 45.99
CA TYR A 65 5.41 8.08 45.47
C TYR A 65 5.55 6.57 45.29
N VAL A 66 6.53 6.18 44.48
CA VAL A 66 6.88 4.78 44.21
C VAL A 66 8.20 4.43 44.89
N THR A 67 8.24 3.26 45.49
CA THR A 67 9.44 2.71 46.10
C THR A 67 9.64 1.25 45.63
N PRO A 68 10.84 0.80 45.30
CA PRO A 68 12.06 1.60 45.09
C PRO A 68 11.85 2.72 44.08
N ALA A 69 12.66 3.79 44.22
CA ALA A 69 12.62 4.89 43.27
C ALA A 69 12.94 4.40 41.85
N VAL A 70 12.15 4.86 40.89
CA VAL A 70 12.36 4.60 39.45
C VAL A 70 12.90 5.88 38.78
N GLY A 71 13.53 5.76 37.62
CA GLY A 71 14.00 6.90 36.86
C GLY A 71 15.39 6.78 36.28
N GLY A 72 16.15 5.75 36.62
CA GLY A 72 17.41 5.41 36.01
C GLY A 72 17.32 4.18 35.12
N GLU A 73 18.42 3.70 34.61
CA GLU A 73 18.47 2.41 33.92
C GLU A 73 18.17 1.28 34.89
N MET A 74 17.22 0.42 34.51
CA MET A 74 16.71 -0.67 35.33
C MET A 74 16.68 -1.96 34.52
N ASP A 75 16.75 -3.09 35.24
CA ASP A 75 16.66 -4.43 34.64
C ASP A 75 15.23 -4.97 34.73
N PHE A 76 14.61 -5.17 33.57
CA PHE A 76 13.28 -5.72 33.39
C PHE A 76 13.28 -7.15 32.82
N THR A 77 14.36 -7.88 32.97
CA THR A 77 14.43 -9.31 32.57
C THR A 77 13.32 -10.11 33.26
N ASN A 78 13.03 -9.77 34.51
CA ASN A 78 11.91 -10.30 35.27
C ASN A 78 10.92 -9.19 35.60
N PRO A 79 9.66 -9.52 35.93
CA PRO A 79 8.71 -8.54 36.45
C PRO A 79 9.31 -7.79 37.64
N TYR A 80 9.17 -6.46 37.63
CA TYR A 80 9.77 -5.59 38.61
C TYR A 80 8.75 -5.16 39.65
N PRO A 81 8.84 -5.61 40.93
CA PRO A 81 7.88 -5.26 41.95
C PRO A 81 8.09 -3.82 42.44
N ILE A 82 7.01 -3.10 42.57
CA ILE A 82 6.99 -1.74 43.13
C ILE A 82 5.93 -1.65 44.23
N THR A 83 6.15 -0.72 45.14
CA THR A 83 5.16 -0.31 46.13
C THR A 83 4.79 1.14 45.84
N VAL A 84 3.51 1.42 45.73
CA VAL A 84 2.96 2.77 45.60
C VAL A 84 2.49 3.21 46.97
N VAL A 85 3.01 4.29 47.48
CA VAL A 85 2.59 4.88 48.75
C VAL A 85 1.66 6.03 48.43
N ASP A 86 0.40 5.94 48.86
CA ASP A 86 -0.59 6.96 48.59
C ASP A 86 -0.46 8.15 49.54
N ALA A 87 -1.26 9.18 49.32
CA ALA A 87 -1.23 10.41 50.10
C ALA A 87 -1.60 10.22 51.59
N LEU A 88 -2.17 9.09 51.96
CA LEU A 88 -2.51 8.71 53.34
C LEU A 88 -1.45 7.79 53.97
N GLY A 89 -0.42 7.42 53.20
CA GLY A 89 0.63 6.54 53.65
C GLY A 89 0.30 5.05 53.50
N ASN A 90 -0.83 4.70 52.87
CA ASN A 90 -1.16 3.32 52.58
C ASN A 90 -0.25 2.77 51.46
N LYS A 91 0.09 1.51 51.58
CA LYS A 91 0.96 0.83 50.60
C LYS A 91 0.13 -0.04 49.69
N HIS A 92 0.35 0.15 48.38
CA HIS A 92 -0.24 -0.64 47.31
C HIS A 92 0.88 -1.33 46.53
N HIS A 93 0.64 -2.56 46.09
CA HIS A 93 1.66 -3.37 45.43
C HIS A 93 1.30 -3.57 43.96
N ASN A 94 2.26 -3.36 43.07
CA ASN A 94 2.13 -3.61 41.65
C ASN A 94 3.43 -4.23 41.13
N THR A 95 3.37 -4.74 39.94
CA THR A 95 4.52 -5.29 39.24
C THR A 95 4.56 -4.71 37.83
N ILE A 96 5.72 -4.22 37.40
CA ILE A 96 5.93 -3.73 36.04
C ILE A 96 6.58 -4.84 35.23
N ARG A 97 5.94 -5.24 34.14
CA ARG A 97 6.48 -6.19 33.19
C ARG A 97 6.65 -5.55 31.82
N VAL A 98 7.87 -5.61 31.30
CA VAL A 98 8.19 -5.20 29.92
C VAL A 98 8.11 -6.43 29.04
N VAL A 99 7.28 -6.35 28.01
CA VAL A 99 7.09 -7.42 27.03
C VAL A 99 7.69 -6.97 25.71
N PRO A 100 8.79 -7.60 25.26
CA PRO A 100 9.30 -7.37 23.92
C PRO A 100 8.27 -7.79 22.90
N THR A 101 7.94 -6.87 21.98
CA THR A 101 6.99 -7.16 20.91
C THR A 101 7.62 -6.79 19.57
N PRO A 102 7.43 -7.61 18.52
CA PRO A 102 7.79 -7.17 17.20
C PRO A 102 6.96 -5.93 16.83
N PRO A 103 7.50 -5.02 16.00
CA PRO A 103 6.70 -3.94 15.46
C PRO A 103 5.55 -4.53 14.66
N LYS A 104 4.42 -3.82 14.57
CA LYS A 104 3.26 -4.30 13.80
C LYS A 104 3.61 -4.51 12.32
N THR A 105 4.40 -3.61 11.76
CA THR A 105 4.87 -3.68 10.38
C THR A 105 6.35 -3.38 10.28
N LYS A 106 7.00 -3.98 9.29
CA LYS A 106 8.41 -3.83 8.99
C LYS A 106 8.58 -3.80 7.47
N TYR A 107 9.54 -3.05 6.96
CA TYR A 107 9.73 -2.84 5.54
C TYR A 107 11.17 -3.07 5.13
N ALA A 108 11.37 -3.72 3.98
CA ALA A 108 12.68 -3.90 3.37
C ALA A 108 12.58 -3.81 1.85
N LYS A 109 13.57 -3.21 1.19
CA LYS A 109 13.75 -3.32 -0.25
C LYS A 109 14.57 -4.58 -0.52
N LEU A 110 13.98 -5.56 -1.21
CA LEU A 110 14.63 -6.83 -1.51
C LEU A 110 15.60 -6.70 -2.66
N TRP A 111 15.21 -6.01 -3.71
CA TRP A 111 16.06 -5.76 -4.87
C TRP A 111 15.55 -4.56 -5.68
N GLU A 112 16.45 -4.00 -6.46
CA GLU A 112 16.19 -2.96 -7.44
C GLU A 112 17.01 -3.27 -8.70
N LYS A 113 16.33 -3.39 -9.83
CA LYS A 113 16.96 -3.71 -11.10
C LYS A 113 16.38 -2.84 -12.20
N ASN A 114 17.24 -2.39 -13.12
CA ASN A 114 16.76 -1.78 -14.35
C ASN A 114 16.33 -2.85 -15.36
N ALA A 115 15.63 -2.45 -16.40
CA ALA A 115 15.13 -3.37 -17.40
C ALA A 115 16.25 -4.13 -18.13
N ALA A 116 17.42 -3.53 -18.28
CA ALA A 116 18.58 -4.21 -18.89
C ALA A 116 19.08 -5.39 -18.03
N LEU A 117 19.15 -5.21 -16.71
CA LEU A 117 19.49 -6.29 -15.77
C LEU A 117 18.44 -7.40 -15.74
N LEU A 118 17.19 -7.08 -16.07
CA LEU A 118 16.09 -8.03 -16.18
C LEU A 118 15.95 -8.61 -17.59
N ASN A 119 16.90 -8.31 -18.48
CA ASN A 119 16.92 -8.78 -19.87
C ASN A 119 15.63 -8.47 -20.64
N MET A 120 15.10 -7.27 -20.46
CA MET A 120 13.93 -6.79 -21.18
C MET A 120 14.30 -6.22 -22.53
N SER A 121 13.43 -6.44 -23.51
CA SER A 121 13.60 -5.99 -24.89
C SER A 121 12.71 -4.81 -25.26
N SER A 122 11.75 -4.47 -24.41
CA SER A 122 10.77 -3.40 -24.63
C SER A 122 10.43 -2.71 -23.32
N ASN A 123 9.56 -1.72 -23.40
CA ASN A 123 9.11 -1.00 -22.21
C ASN A 123 8.24 -1.88 -21.32
N THR A 124 8.49 -1.84 -20.02
CA THR A 124 7.61 -2.45 -19.03
C THR A 124 6.32 -1.64 -18.97
N THR A 125 5.20 -2.32 -19.10
CA THR A 125 3.89 -1.68 -19.10
C THR A 125 2.97 -2.16 -17.97
N GLY A 126 3.25 -3.31 -17.37
CA GLY A 126 2.44 -3.82 -16.28
C GLY A 126 3.18 -4.82 -15.40
N LEU A 127 2.82 -4.80 -14.13
CA LEU A 127 3.32 -5.72 -13.11
C LEU A 127 2.16 -6.49 -12.50
N ALA A 128 2.34 -7.79 -12.27
CA ALA A 128 1.42 -8.61 -11.50
C ALA A 128 2.18 -9.69 -10.74
N PHE A 129 1.67 -10.10 -9.59
CA PHE A 129 2.14 -11.32 -8.96
C PHE A 129 1.34 -12.50 -9.49
N TYR A 130 2.03 -13.51 -9.95
CA TYR A 130 1.45 -14.74 -10.47
C TYR A 130 2.16 -15.93 -9.86
N GLN A 131 1.44 -16.74 -9.10
CA GLN A 131 2.04 -17.78 -8.28
C GLN A 131 3.13 -17.19 -7.36
N ASN A 132 4.35 -17.73 -7.39
CA ASN A 132 5.49 -17.23 -6.60
C ASN A 132 6.38 -16.25 -7.38
N TYR A 133 5.87 -15.71 -8.49
CA TYR A 133 6.66 -14.90 -9.41
C TYR A 133 6.13 -13.47 -9.49
N LEU A 134 7.02 -12.56 -9.85
CA LEU A 134 6.65 -11.28 -10.42
C LEU A 134 6.54 -11.47 -11.94
N ALA A 135 5.34 -11.27 -12.46
CA ALA A 135 5.07 -11.22 -13.89
C ALA A 135 5.23 -9.80 -14.40
N ILE A 136 6.04 -9.63 -15.42
CA ILE A 136 6.27 -8.33 -16.05
C ILE A 136 5.79 -8.39 -17.49
N GLN A 137 4.78 -7.55 -17.80
CA GLN A 137 4.33 -7.34 -19.16
C GLN A 137 5.18 -6.26 -19.80
N GLU A 138 5.79 -6.59 -20.92
CA GLU A 138 6.47 -5.65 -21.79
C GLU A 138 5.56 -5.33 -22.98
N TYR A 139 5.69 -4.12 -23.51
CA TYR A 139 5.00 -3.72 -24.73
C TYR A 139 5.51 -4.54 -25.93
N ASN A 140 4.63 -5.26 -26.60
CA ASN A 140 4.94 -6.12 -27.74
C ASN A 140 5.98 -7.23 -27.48
N ALA A 141 6.04 -7.75 -26.27
CA ALA A 141 6.96 -8.82 -25.89
C ALA A 141 6.25 -9.87 -25.03
N PRO A 142 6.81 -11.09 -24.90
CA PRO A 142 6.30 -12.08 -23.96
C PRO A 142 6.27 -11.56 -22.53
N ILE A 143 5.38 -12.13 -21.73
CA ILE A 143 5.37 -11.89 -20.28
C ILE A 143 6.52 -12.66 -19.66
N LYS A 144 7.38 -11.99 -18.91
CA LYS A 144 8.49 -12.62 -18.22
C LYS A 144 8.16 -12.80 -16.74
N LEU A 145 8.50 -13.98 -16.22
CA LEU A 145 8.32 -14.33 -14.82
C LEU A 145 9.68 -14.34 -14.11
N TYR A 146 9.73 -13.63 -13.01
CA TYR A 146 10.92 -13.52 -12.15
C TYR A 146 10.62 -14.03 -10.75
N ASP A 147 11.61 -14.67 -10.13
CA ASP A 147 11.52 -14.97 -8.70
C ASP A 147 11.32 -13.67 -7.91
N ARG A 148 10.29 -13.61 -7.08
CA ARG A 148 9.95 -12.38 -6.37
C ARG A 148 10.96 -11.96 -5.31
N ASN A 149 11.71 -12.92 -4.75
CA ASN A 149 12.69 -12.65 -3.70
C ASN A 149 14.04 -12.19 -4.27
N SER A 150 14.46 -12.74 -5.40
CA SER A 150 15.79 -12.50 -5.99
C SER A 150 15.75 -11.60 -7.24
N GLY A 151 14.62 -11.52 -7.93
CA GLY A 151 14.53 -10.88 -9.24
C GLY A 151 15.20 -11.68 -10.35
N GLU A 152 15.49 -12.97 -10.14
CA GLU A 152 16.08 -13.83 -11.16
C GLU A 152 15.01 -14.31 -12.15
N PHE A 153 15.38 -14.29 -13.44
CA PHE A 153 14.50 -14.78 -14.51
C PHE A 153 14.21 -16.28 -14.36
N VAL A 154 12.94 -16.65 -14.56
CA VAL A 154 12.51 -18.06 -14.46
C VAL A 154 12.02 -18.57 -15.81
N LYS A 155 11.03 -17.92 -16.41
CA LYS A 155 10.44 -18.35 -17.70
C LYS A 155 9.63 -17.24 -18.35
N GLU A 156 9.22 -17.48 -19.60
CA GLU A 156 8.35 -16.60 -20.37
C GLU A 156 6.98 -17.24 -20.59
N ILE A 157 5.96 -16.39 -20.67
CA ILE A 157 4.63 -16.75 -21.15
C ILE A 157 4.38 -15.95 -22.43
N PRO A 158 3.92 -16.57 -23.53
CA PRO A 158 3.65 -15.84 -24.76
C PRO A 158 2.66 -14.70 -24.55
N ALA A 159 2.92 -13.55 -25.16
CA ALA A 159 1.98 -12.44 -25.16
C ALA A 159 0.67 -12.85 -25.83
N ALA A 160 -0.45 -12.40 -25.29
CA ALA A 160 -1.78 -12.70 -25.86
C ALA A 160 -2.01 -12.01 -27.22
N SER A 161 -1.44 -10.82 -27.39
CA SER A 161 -1.57 -10.02 -28.60
C SER A 161 -0.46 -8.97 -28.66
N THR A 162 -0.61 -8.01 -29.57
CA THR A 162 0.21 -6.78 -29.65
C THR A 162 -0.43 -5.67 -28.80
N PHE A 163 0.32 -4.60 -28.55
CA PHE A 163 -0.11 -3.44 -27.75
C PHE A 163 -0.58 -3.80 -26.34
N MET A 164 0.07 -4.79 -25.74
CA MET A 164 -0.20 -5.23 -24.38
C MET A 164 0.26 -4.17 -23.37
N MET A 165 -0.61 -3.81 -22.42
CA MET A 165 -0.32 -2.74 -21.47
C MET A 165 -0.20 -3.23 -20.03
N ARG A 166 -1.25 -3.74 -19.44
CA ARG A 166 -1.22 -4.05 -18.01
C ARG A 166 -1.20 -5.56 -17.78
N ALA A 167 -0.62 -5.93 -16.67
CA ALA A 167 -0.78 -7.24 -16.06
C ALA A 167 -1.43 -7.04 -14.70
N ARG A 168 -2.37 -7.89 -14.36
CA ARG A 168 -3.10 -7.87 -13.10
C ARG A 168 -3.28 -9.29 -12.60
N THR A 169 -3.58 -9.40 -11.31
CA THR A 169 -3.98 -10.66 -10.71
C THR A 169 -5.40 -10.48 -10.17
N ASP A 170 -6.30 -11.40 -10.50
CA ASP A 170 -7.63 -11.40 -9.91
C ASP A 170 -7.61 -11.97 -8.48
N ASP A 171 -8.76 -11.96 -7.81
CA ASP A 171 -8.86 -12.44 -6.42
C ASP A 171 -8.60 -13.95 -6.27
N ALA A 172 -8.63 -14.70 -7.36
CA ALA A 172 -8.32 -16.13 -7.38
C ALA A 172 -6.87 -16.45 -7.79
N GLY A 173 -6.08 -15.45 -8.16
CA GLY A 173 -4.68 -15.63 -8.54
C GLY A 173 -4.45 -15.81 -10.04
N HIS A 174 -5.48 -15.64 -10.88
CA HIS A 174 -5.32 -15.71 -12.33
C HIS A 174 -4.53 -14.50 -12.84
N LEU A 175 -3.65 -14.75 -13.82
CA LEU A 175 -2.94 -13.69 -14.53
C LEU A 175 -3.85 -13.11 -15.60
N ILE A 176 -4.09 -11.80 -15.52
CA ILE A 176 -4.95 -11.04 -16.43
C ILE A 176 -4.10 -10.01 -17.15
N THR A 177 -4.25 -9.90 -18.46
CA THR A 177 -3.57 -8.89 -19.27
C THR A 177 -4.54 -8.21 -20.20
N ASN A 178 -4.17 -7.04 -20.72
CA ASN A 178 -5.01 -6.31 -21.64
C ASN A 178 -4.25 -5.73 -22.83
N ARG A 179 -4.94 -5.65 -23.94
CA ARG A 179 -4.53 -4.90 -25.12
C ARG A 179 -5.09 -3.49 -25.03
N GLU A 180 -4.29 -2.51 -25.34
CA GLU A 180 -4.72 -1.11 -25.47
C GLU A 180 -5.31 -0.88 -26.87
N ASN A 181 -6.35 -0.07 -26.95
CA ASN A 181 -6.94 0.33 -28.23
C ASN A 181 -6.05 1.39 -28.93
N VAL A 182 -5.00 0.92 -29.54
CA VAL A 182 -4.08 1.74 -30.36
C VAL A 182 -4.29 1.41 -31.82
N TYR A 183 -4.35 2.43 -32.65
CA TYR A 183 -4.56 2.27 -34.10
C TYR A 183 -5.81 1.43 -34.47
N GLY A 184 -6.87 1.54 -33.68
CA GLY A 184 -8.11 0.82 -33.92
C GLY A 184 -8.05 -0.66 -33.55
N ALA A 185 -7.09 -1.08 -32.77
CA ALA A 185 -6.93 -2.48 -32.36
C ALA A 185 -8.03 -3.01 -31.44
N GLY A 186 -8.73 -2.13 -30.71
CA GLY A 186 -9.72 -2.49 -29.72
C GLY A 186 -9.14 -2.76 -28.33
N PHE A 187 -9.99 -2.68 -27.33
CA PHE A 187 -9.67 -3.05 -25.95
C PHE A 187 -10.02 -4.52 -25.75
N MET A 188 -9.02 -5.32 -25.43
CA MET A 188 -9.17 -6.75 -25.20
C MET A 188 -8.58 -7.13 -23.86
N VAL A 189 -9.28 -8.03 -23.15
CA VAL A 189 -8.81 -8.57 -21.87
C VAL A 189 -8.72 -10.08 -21.95
N TYR A 190 -7.64 -10.60 -21.44
CA TYR A 190 -7.31 -12.02 -21.45
C TYR A 190 -6.96 -12.50 -20.06
N TYR A 191 -7.26 -13.78 -19.76
CA TYR A 191 -6.60 -14.46 -18.64
C TYR A 191 -5.83 -15.68 -19.16
N TYR A 192 -4.83 -16.09 -18.38
CA TYR A 192 -4.03 -17.25 -18.74
C TYR A 192 -4.46 -18.47 -17.96
N SER A 193 -4.62 -19.58 -18.64
CA SER A 193 -4.81 -20.89 -18.02
C SER A 193 -3.59 -21.27 -17.20
N GLU A 194 -3.78 -21.66 -15.95
CA GLU A 194 -2.69 -22.15 -15.09
C GLU A 194 -2.05 -23.41 -15.66
N GLU A 195 -2.84 -24.25 -16.31
CA GLU A 195 -2.46 -25.56 -16.79
C GLU A 195 -1.63 -25.49 -18.07
N THR A 196 -2.07 -24.72 -19.07
CA THR A 196 -1.45 -24.64 -20.39
C THR A 196 -0.67 -23.36 -20.62
N GLN A 197 -0.89 -22.33 -19.79
CA GLN A 197 -0.37 -20.97 -19.99
C GLN A 197 -0.80 -20.37 -21.34
N GLU A 198 -1.91 -20.84 -21.88
CA GLU A 198 -2.57 -20.26 -23.03
C GLU A 198 -3.58 -19.20 -22.58
N HIS A 199 -3.67 -18.12 -23.35
CA HIS A 199 -4.62 -17.06 -23.07
C HIS A 199 -6.04 -17.43 -23.50
N ILE A 200 -7.02 -16.93 -22.75
CA ILE A 200 -8.44 -17.07 -23.00
C ILE A 200 -9.04 -15.67 -23.03
N ASN A 201 -9.84 -15.38 -24.04
CA ASN A 201 -10.47 -14.08 -24.20
C ASN A 201 -11.61 -13.91 -23.21
N LEU A 202 -11.58 -12.81 -22.45
CA LEU A 202 -12.68 -12.42 -21.55
C LEU A 202 -13.54 -11.32 -22.16
N LEU A 203 -12.92 -10.39 -22.87
CA LEU A 203 -13.56 -9.18 -23.36
C LEU A 203 -12.88 -8.73 -24.65
N ASN A 204 -13.71 -8.30 -25.61
CA ASN A 204 -13.24 -7.64 -26.82
C ASN A 204 -14.21 -6.51 -27.17
N TRP A 205 -13.81 -5.28 -26.88
CA TRP A 205 -14.55 -4.09 -27.28
C TRP A 205 -13.83 -3.43 -28.44
N THR A 206 -14.43 -3.56 -29.62
CA THR A 206 -13.80 -3.12 -30.86
C THR A 206 -13.94 -1.60 -31.08
N ALA A 207 -13.03 -1.03 -31.86
CA ALA A 207 -13.12 0.37 -32.28
C ALA A 207 -14.43 0.65 -33.04
N ASP A 208 -14.86 -0.27 -33.90
CA ASP A 208 -16.14 -0.15 -34.64
C ASP A 208 -17.38 -0.15 -33.73
N ALA A 209 -17.28 -0.78 -32.57
CA ALA A 209 -18.32 -0.76 -31.54
C ALA A 209 -18.27 0.46 -30.61
N GLY A 210 -17.39 1.40 -30.86
CA GLY A 210 -17.28 2.66 -30.13
C GLY A 210 -16.21 2.70 -29.05
N CYS A 211 -15.27 1.73 -29.02
CA CYS A 211 -14.16 1.76 -28.09
C CYS A 211 -13.31 3.04 -28.31
N PRO A 212 -13.11 3.88 -27.29
CA PRO A 212 -12.30 5.07 -27.43
C PRO A 212 -10.83 4.76 -27.70
N ASP A 213 -10.16 5.67 -28.37
CA ASP A 213 -8.71 5.59 -28.55
C ASP A 213 -8.00 5.53 -27.21
N ASP A 214 -6.96 4.72 -27.14
CA ASP A 214 -6.10 4.53 -25.98
C ASP A 214 -6.78 3.92 -24.73
N LEU A 215 -8.01 3.41 -24.88
CA LEU A 215 -8.63 2.64 -23.81
C LEU A 215 -7.80 1.39 -23.50
N GLY A 216 -7.55 1.15 -22.24
CA GLY A 216 -6.68 0.08 -21.79
C GLY A 216 -5.26 0.55 -21.47
N TYR A 217 -4.99 1.85 -21.53
CA TYR A 217 -3.77 2.43 -20.97
C TYR A 217 -3.62 2.05 -19.48
N ASN A 218 -4.75 1.95 -18.79
CA ASN A 218 -4.83 1.32 -17.47
C ASN A 218 -6.01 0.36 -17.40
N MET A 219 -5.89 -0.61 -16.52
CA MET A 219 -6.88 -1.68 -16.34
C MET A 219 -6.84 -2.18 -14.91
N SER A 220 -7.98 -2.53 -14.35
CA SER A 220 -8.07 -3.22 -13.07
C SER A 220 -9.15 -4.29 -13.06
N VAL A 221 -9.05 -5.20 -12.11
CA VAL A 221 -9.94 -6.36 -12.00
C VAL A 221 -10.32 -6.56 -10.54
N LYS A 222 -11.56 -6.97 -10.29
CA LYS A 222 -12.05 -7.38 -8.97
C LYS A 222 -12.88 -8.65 -9.11
N GLY A 223 -12.64 -9.60 -8.21
CA GLY A 223 -13.33 -10.91 -8.23
C GLY A 223 -12.53 -11.98 -8.96
N ASP A 224 -13.09 -13.18 -9.05
CA ASP A 224 -12.59 -14.30 -9.84
C ASP A 224 -13.21 -14.24 -11.24
N VAL A 225 -12.40 -13.99 -12.27
CA VAL A 225 -12.90 -13.84 -13.65
C VAL A 225 -13.47 -15.12 -14.25
N THR A 226 -13.31 -16.26 -13.58
CA THR A 226 -13.80 -17.56 -14.07
C THR A 226 -15.04 -18.05 -13.35
N LYS A 227 -15.35 -17.49 -12.17
CA LYS A 227 -16.47 -17.93 -11.31
C LYS A 227 -17.14 -16.77 -10.60
N GLY A 228 -18.45 -16.89 -10.42
CA GLY A 228 -19.22 -15.88 -9.67
C GLY A 228 -19.10 -14.51 -10.32
N VAL A 229 -19.27 -13.47 -9.51
CA VAL A 229 -19.23 -12.09 -9.98
C VAL A 229 -17.78 -11.59 -10.03
N ALA A 230 -17.44 -10.95 -11.14
CA ALA A 230 -16.19 -10.21 -11.28
C ALA A 230 -16.42 -8.92 -12.08
N TYR A 231 -15.48 -7.98 -11.98
CA TYR A 231 -15.52 -6.71 -12.68
C TYR A 231 -14.19 -6.42 -13.35
N ILE A 232 -14.25 -5.92 -14.58
CA ILE A 232 -13.10 -5.43 -15.34
C ILE A 232 -13.32 -3.94 -15.59
N TYR A 233 -12.26 -3.15 -15.32
CA TYR A 233 -12.24 -1.71 -15.57
C TYR A 233 -11.20 -1.38 -16.62
N GLY A 234 -11.53 -0.49 -17.54
CA GLY A 234 -10.62 0.06 -18.55
C GLY A 234 -10.64 1.58 -18.53
N MET A 235 -9.46 2.20 -18.59
CA MET A 235 -9.28 3.64 -18.52
C MET A 235 -8.40 4.14 -19.66
N CYS A 236 -8.68 5.39 -20.10
CA CYS A 236 -7.86 6.13 -21.05
C CYS A 236 -6.87 7.03 -20.31
N PRO A 237 -5.73 7.38 -20.93
CA PRO A 237 -4.75 8.27 -20.28
C PRO A 237 -5.17 9.74 -20.27
N HIS A 238 -6.11 10.14 -21.09
CA HIS A 238 -6.42 11.55 -21.37
C HIS A 238 -7.86 11.96 -21.10
N ASN A 239 -8.66 11.09 -20.49
CA ASN A 239 -10.01 11.46 -20.05
C ASN A 239 -10.36 10.76 -18.71
N MET A 240 -11.42 11.25 -18.09
CA MET A 240 -11.89 10.74 -16.78
C MET A 240 -13.09 9.82 -16.91
N GLU A 241 -13.40 9.33 -18.10
CA GLU A 241 -14.37 8.28 -18.28
C GLU A 241 -13.73 6.93 -17.98
N ILE A 242 -14.37 6.18 -17.11
CA ILE A 242 -13.95 4.86 -16.69
C ILE A 242 -14.99 3.89 -17.19
N TYR A 243 -14.57 2.94 -17.98
CA TYR A 243 -15.45 1.92 -18.55
C TYR A 243 -15.30 0.64 -17.74
N TYR A 244 -16.43 -0.03 -17.44
CA TYR A 244 -16.37 -1.27 -16.71
C TYR A 244 -17.43 -2.27 -17.15
N TRP A 245 -17.10 -3.53 -16.97
CA TRP A 245 -17.90 -4.69 -17.33
C TRP A 245 -18.04 -5.61 -16.14
N LYS A 246 -19.22 -6.19 -16.00
CA LYS A 246 -19.49 -7.24 -15.03
C LYS A 246 -19.42 -8.59 -15.73
N LEU A 247 -18.79 -9.55 -15.06
CA LEU A 247 -18.81 -10.97 -15.46
C LEU A 247 -19.60 -11.78 -14.44
N GLU A 248 -20.25 -12.82 -14.90
CA GLU A 248 -20.85 -13.88 -14.09
C GLU A 248 -20.40 -15.22 -14.65
N ASP A 249 -19.75 -16.02 -13.82
CA ASP A 249 -19.21 -17.33 -14.18
C ASP A 249 -18.39 -17.31 -15.48
N GLY A 250 -17.53 -16.33 -15.61
CA GLY A 250 -16.62 -16.19 -16.76
C GLY A 250 -17.21 -15.56 -18.01
N GLN A 251 -18.47 -15.11 -17.98
CA GLN A 251 -19.16 -14.53 -19.13
C GLN A 251 -19.56 -13.08 -18.86
N LEU A 252 -19.44 -12.22 -19.87
CA LEU A 252 -19.96 -10.86 -19.79
C LEU A 252 -21.47 -10.87 -19.60
N VAL A 253 -21.95 -10.09 -18.63
CA VAL A 253 -23.38 -9.94 -18.36
C VAL A 253 -24.07 -9.16 -19.47
N THR A 254 -23.38 -8.17 -20.03
CA THR A 254 -23.92 -7.32 -21.11
C THR A 254 -23.44 -7.84 -22.46
N PRO A 255 -24.35 -8.14 -23.39
CA PRO A 255 -23.98 -8.58 -24.73
C PRO A 255 -23.22 -7.50 -25.51
N ASP A 256 -22.51 -7.93 -26.56
CA ASP A 256 -21.76 -7.06 -27.48
C ASP A 256 -20.66 -6.24 -26.78
N ALA A 257 -20.15 -6.76 -25.63
CA ALA A 257 -19.14 -6.10 -24.84
C ALA A 257 -19.44 -4.63 -24.49
N LYS A 258 -20.72 -4.28 -24.38
CA LYS A 258 -21.14 -2.92 -24.05
C LYS A 258 -20.79 -2.57 -22.61
N PRO A 259 -19.96 -1.52 -22.36
CA PRO A 259 -19.57 -1.14 -21.02
C PRO A 259 -20.63 -0.36 -20.27
N ASN A 260 -20.50 -0.37 -18.94
CA ASN A 260 -21.01 0.70 -18.10
C ASN A 260 -19.99 1.82 -18.08
N VAL A 261 -20.43 3.06 -17.86
CA VAL A 261 -19.57 4.23 -17.80
C VAL A 261 -19.64 4.88 -16.43
N LEU A 262 -18.51 5.10 -15.83
CA LEU A 262 -18.36 5.83 -14.57
C LEU A 262 -17.54 7.09 -14.86
N ARG A 263 -18.07 8.25 -14.44
CA ARG A 263 -17.36 9.52 -14.51
C ARG A 263 -17.00 9.99 -13.11
N TYR A 264 -15.74 10.29 -12.91
CA TYR A 264 -15.24 10.81 -11.65
C TYR A 264 -14.06 11.74 -11.89
N GLY A 265 -14.08 12.90 -11.23
CA GLY A 265 -13.04 13.91 -11.36
C GLY A 265 -13.37 14.97 -12.42
N PRO A 266 -12.41 15.83 -12.76
CA PRO A 266 -12.64 16.91 -13.71
C PRO A 266 -12.92 16.37 -15.10
N ALA A 267 -13.82 17.02 -15.83
CA ALA A 267 -14.09 16.67 -17.20
C ALA A 267 -12.91 17.01 -18.10
N GLY A 268 -12.51 16.05 -18.93
CA GLY A 268 -11.35 16.20 -19.81
C GLY A 268 -10.03 16.18 -19.09
N GLY A 269 -9.00 15.95 -19.79
CA GLY A 269 -7.62 15.93 -19.31
C GLY A 269 -6.69 15.71 -20.48
N ASP A 270 -5.44 15.96 -20.28
CA ASP A 270 -4.42 15.55 -21.22
C ASP A 270 -3.87 14.15 -20.87
N TRP A 271 -2.86 13.71 -21.58
CA TRP A 271 -2.20 12.43 -21.38
C TRP A 271 -1.69 12.20 -19.95
N THR A 272 -1.54 13.24 -19.17
CA THR A 272 -1.04 13.15 -17.80
C THR A 272 -2.12 12.83 -16.77
N SER A 273 -3.40 12.93 -17.14
CA SER A 273 -4.50 12.62 -16.21
C SER A 273 -4.55 11.16 -15.80
N ALA A 274 -4.32 10.25 -16.72
CA ALA A 274 -4.11 8.81 -16.55
C ALA A 274 -4.78 8.20 -15.31
N PRO A 275 -6.12 8.16 -15.24
CA PRO A 275 -6.80 7.66 -14.06
C PRO A 275 -6.48 6.18 -13.83
N MET A 276 -6.34 5.83 -12.56
CA MET A 276 -6.17 4.47 -12.08
C MET A 276 -7.28 4.20 -11.08
N ILE A 277 -8.03 3.12 -11.25
CA ILE A 277 -9.15 2.79 -10.38
C ILE A 277 -9.00 1.40 -9.76
N GLN A 278 -9.51 1.25 -8.56
CA GLN A 278 -9.64 -0.04 -7.88
C GLN A 278 -11.00 -0.13 -7.21
N ARG A 279 -11.74 -1.19 -7.51
CA ARG A 279 -12.98 -1.52 -6.82
C ARG A 279 -12.67 -2.21 -5.49
N ALA A 280 -13.36 -1.82 -4.42
CA ALA A 280 -13.08 -2.36 -3.08
C ALA A 280 -13.74 -3.71 -2.83
N THR A 281 -15.00 -3.90 -3.26
CA THR A 281 -15.79 -5.11 -2.99
C THR A 281 -16.59 -5.55 -4.20
N LEU A 282 -17.23 -6.71 -4.10
CA LEU A 282 -18.16 -7.21 -5.13
C LEU A 282 -19.59 -6.72 -4.94
N GLU A 283 -19.89 -5.99 -3.87
CA GLU A 283 -21.20 -5.42 -3.60
C GLU A 283 -21.54 -4.32 -4.62
N ASP A 284 -22.84 -4.20 -4.99
CA ASP A 284 -23.29 -3.22 -5.99
C ASP A 284 -22.95 -1.78 -5.61
N ASP A 285 -22.96 -1.46 -4.31
CA ASP A 285 -22.64 -0.16 -3.75
C ASP A 285 -21.18 -0.02 -3.32
N SER A 286 -20.29 -0.84 -3.84
CA SER A 286 -18.87 -0.85 -3.48
C SER A 286 -18.26 0.53 -3.53
N LYS A 287 -17.41 0.82 -2.54
CA LYS A 287 -16.44 1.90 -2.64
C LYS A 287 -15.45 1.62 -3.76
N HIS A 288 -14.90 2.70 -4.26
CA HIS A 288 -13.81 2.69 -5.22
C HIS A 288 -12.68 3.60 -4.74
N TYR A 289 -11.50 3.28 -5.16
CA TYR A 289 -10.32 4.12 -5.00
C TYR A 289 -9.89 4.59 -6.39
N ILE A 290 -9.52 5.86 -6.49
CA ILE A 290 -9.03 6.43 -7.74
C ILE A 290 -7.79 7.28 -7.48
N ALA A 291 -6.80 7.14 -8.35
CA ALA A 291 -5.73 8.10 -8.46
C ALA A 291 -5.74 8.69 -9.87
N TYR A 292 -5.52 9.99 -9.96
CA TYR A 292 -5.31 10.64 -11.24
C TYR A 292 -4.33 11.80 -11.09
N ASN A 293 -3.61 12.07 -12.16
CA ASN A 293 -2.62 13.10 -12.18
C ASN A 293 -3.27 14.40 -12.67
N ARG A 294 -3.25 15.41 -11.83
CA ARG A 294 -3.78 16.72 -12.20
C ARG A 294 -2.74 17.47 -13.02
N TYR A 295 -3.17 17.95 -14.16
CA TYR A 295 -2.36 18.80 -14.99
C TYR A 295 -3.08 20.14 -15.20
N SER A 296 -2.43 21.23 -14.86
CA SER A 296 -3.02 22.56 -15.01
C SER A 296 -2.59 23.28 -16.28
N GLY A 297 -1.75 22.69 -17.05
CA GLY A 297 -1.39 23.10 -18.41
C GLY A 297 -0.77 24.47 -18.59
N ALA A 298 -0.63 25.31 -17.61
CA ALA A 298 -0.21 26.65 -17.92
C ALA A 298 0.26 27.58 -16.81
N THR A 299 0.07 27.31 -15.54
CA THR A 299 0.17 28.44 -14.60
C THR A 299 1.29 28.35 -13.58
N GLY A 300 2.09 27.29 -13.59
CA GLY A 300 3.24 27.20 -12.69
C GLY A 300 2.88 27.17 -11.20
N ASP A 301 1.64 26.88 -10.87
CA ASP A 301 1.23 26.66 -9.49
C ASP A 301 1.51 25.21 -9.13
N ASP A 302 2.48 24.96 -8.25
CA ASP A 302 2.91 23.63 -7.84
C ASP A 302 1.75 22.76 -7.35
N ALA A 303 0.78 23.34 -6.67
CA ALA A 303 -0.40 22.62 -6.20
C ALA A 303 -1.27 22.07 -7.34
N ALA A 304 -1.22 22.65 -8.52
CA ALA A 304 -1.99 22.22 -9.68
C ALA A 304 -1.43 20.97 -10.36
N TYR A 305 -0.16 20.66 -10.13
CA TYR A 305 0.51 19.48 -10.72
C TYR A 305 0.44 18.24 -9.82
N LYS A 306 0.10 18.40 -8.55
CA LYS A 306 0.00 17.26 -7.62
C LYS A 306 -1.15 16.35 -8.02
N ALA A 307 -0.88 15.05 -7.98
CA ALA A 307 -1.88 14.03 -8.19
C ALA A 307 -2.96 14.06 -7.10
N LYS A 308 -4.08 13.43 -7.37
CA LYS A 308 -5.13 13.21 -6.37
C LYS A 308 -5.37 11.72 -6.20
N PHE A 309 -5.45 11.27 -4.95
CA PHE A 309 -5.95 9.96 -4.57
C PHE A 309 -7.21 10.13 -3.73
N SER A 310 -8.28 9.44 -4.08
CA SER A 310 -9.57 9.57 -3.41
C SER A 310 -10.25 8.23 -3.21
N MET A 311 -11.00 8.13 -2.13
CA MET A 311 -11.99 7.10 -1.90
C MET A 311 -13.37 7.70 -2.20
N PHE A 312 -14.17 7.01 -3.02
CA PHE A 312 -15.46 7.51 -3.43
C PHE A 312 -16.49 6.38 -3.59
N THR A 313 -17.76 6.76 -3.61
CA THR A 313 -18.87 5.93 -4.13
C THR A 313 -19.32 6.52 -5.45
N PRO A 314 -20.14 5.83 -6.25
CA PRO A 314 -20.68 6.42 -7.48
C PRO A 314 -21.42 7.76 -7.28
N ALA A 315 -21.87 8.04 -6.06
CA ALA A 315 -22.64 9.23 -5.73
C ALA A 315 -21.77 10.41 -5.23
N TYR A 316 -20.67 10.15 -4.53
CA TYR A 316 -19.87 11.22 -3.90
C TYR A 316 -18.48 10.76 -3.49
N GLU A 317 -17.58 11.72 -3.35
CA GLU A 317 -16.27 11.52 -2.73
C GLU A 317 -16.44 11.35 -1.22
N ILE A 318 -15.84 10.31 -0.65
CA ILE A 318 -15.84 10.04 0.79
C ILE A 318 -14.73 10.84 1.46
N THR A 319 -13.51 10.69 0.97
CA THR A 319 -12.31 11.38 1.46
C THR A 319 -11.21 11.32 0.43
N SER A 320 -10.22 12.18 0.56
CA SER A 320 -9.02 12.22 -0.27
C SER A 320 -7.76 12.19 0.57
N LEU A 321 -6.72 11.60 0.04
CA LEU A 321 -5.39 11.70 0.61
C LEU A 321 -4.93 13.17 0.57
N ASN A 322 -4.47 13.69 1.71
CA ASN A 322 -3.91 15.04 1.77
C ASN A 322 -2.77 15.16 0.76
N GLN A 323 -2.81 16.19 -0.07
CA GLN A 323 -1.86 16.38 -1.17
C GLN A 323 -0.41 16.58 -0.71
N ASP A 324 -0.20 16.95 0.56
CA ASP A 324 1.15 17.06 1.13
C ASP A 324 1.78 15.69 1.41
N ASN A 325 1.03 14.59 1.25
CA ASN A 325 1.52 13.23 1.37
C ASN A 325 2.19 12.69 0.09
N HIS A 326 2.10 13.39 -1.02
CA HIS A 326 2.76 13.02 -2.26
C HIS A 326 3.28 14.26 -2.99
N GLU A 327 4.30 14.07 -3.80
CA GLU A 327 5.04 15.19 -4.36
C GLU A 327 4.45 15.69 -5.68
N TYR A 328 4.52 14.89 -6.72
CA TYR A 328 4.16 15.35 -8.07
C TYR A 328 3.10 14.47 -8.73
N ARG A 329 3.40 13.21 -8.96
CA ARG A 329 2.52 12.26 -9.65
C ARG A 329 2.43 10.95 -8.88
N ILE A 330 1.29 10.29 -9.03
CA ILE A 330 1.10 8.90 -8.62
C ILE A 330 1.25 8.04 -9.86
N LEU A 331 2.16 7.08 -9.84
CA LEU A 331 2.47 6.21 -10.96
C LEU A 331 1.82 4.82 -10.81
N GLY A 332 1.26 4.53 -9.67
CA GLY A 332 0.56 3.30 -9.37
C GLY A 332 0.15 3.27 -7.91
N PHE A 333 -0.89 2.53 -7.61
CA PHE A 333 -1.31 2.27 -6.25
C PHE A 333 -1.99 0.91 -6.14
N ASN A 334 -2.04 0.39 -4.93
CA ASN A 334 -2.89 -0.74 -4.58
C ASN A 334 -3.40 -0.56 -3.15
N VAL A 335 -4.69 -0.79 -2.96
CA VAL A 335 -5.30 -0.91 -1.64
C VAL A 335 -5.47 -2.40 -1.35
N PHE A 336 -5.00 -2.84 -0.21
CA PHE A 336 -5.05 -4.24 0.19
C PHE A 336 -5.50 -4.37 1.64
N ASN A 337 -6.14 -5.51 1.95
CA ASN A 337 -6.66 -5.79 3.27
C ASN A 337 -5.86 -6.91 3.93
N ILE A 338 -5.54 -6.73 5.20
CA ILE A 338 -4.95 -7.75 6.05
C ILE A 338 -5.84 -7.88 7.29
N GLU A 339 -6.55 -9.00 7.40
CA GLU A 339 -7.54 -9.19 8.46
C GLU A 339 -8.55 -8.01 8.47
N ASN A 340 -8.62 -7.26 9.56
CA ASN A 340 -9.54 -6.12 9.70
C ASN A 340 -8.91 -4.77 9.33
N GLU A 341 -7.74 -4.77 8.75
CA GLU A 341 -7.01 -3.55 8.45
C GLU A 341 -6.89 -3.34 6.94
N THR A 342 -6.91 -2.08 6.54
CA THR A 342 -6.82 -1.64 5.15
C THR A 342 -5.60 -0.75 4.96
N TYR A 343 -4.79 -1.07 3.97
CA TYR A 343 -3.54 -0.37 3.65
C TYR A 343 -3.54 0.15 2.23
N LEU A 344 -2.86 1.27 2.04
CA LEU A 344 -2.59 1.86 0.73
C LEU A 344 -1.10 1.84 0.46
N ALA A 345 -0.70 1.22 -0.64
CA ALA A 345 0.65 1.34 -1.20
C ALA A 345 0.61 2.28 -2.40
N LEU A 346 1.52 3.24 -2.43
CA LEU A 346 1.55 4.32 -3.42
C LEU A 346 2.93 4.41 -4.06
N ASN A 347 2.99 4.39 -5.40
CA ASN A 347 4.20 4.69 -6.16
C ASN A 347 4.21 6.17 -6.51
N ASP A 348 5.01 6.92 -5.78
CA ASP A 348 5.04 8.38 -5.83
C ASP A 348 6.25 8.89 -6.61
N GLN A 349 6.05 9.94 -7.37
CA GLN A 349 7.07 10.56 -8.22
C GLN A 349 7.27 12.01 -7.83
N GLN A 350 8.53 12.40 -7.69
CA GLN A 350 8.95 13.79 -7.54
C GLN A 350 9.73 14.22 -8.78
N ALA A 351 9.43 15.36 -9.29
CA ALA A 351 10.11 16.09 -10.34
C ALA A 351 9.50 16.03 -11.73
N ASP A 352 10.11 16.78 -12.61
CA ASP A 352 9.71 16.99 -13.99
C ASP A 352 9.84 15.69 -14.80
N THR A 353 8.78 15.38 -15.52
CA THR A 353 8.69 14.18 -16.36
C THR A 353 9.68 14.16 -17.53
N TRP A 354 10.24 15.30 -17.89
CA TRP A 354 11.10 15.45 -19.08
C TRP A 354 12.58 15.24 -18.79
N SER A 355 13.02 15.55 -17.57
CA SER A 355 14.44 15.56 -17.21
C SER A 355 14.90 14.41 -16.32
N GLY A 356 14.01 13.52 -15.98
CA GLY A 356 14.24 12.54 -14.97
C GLY A 356 13.76 13.01 -13.60
N GLY A 357 13.81 12.17 -12.62
CA GLY A 357 13.32 12.48 -11.30
C GLY A 357 13.65 11.40 -10.29
N VAL A 358 12.94 11.43 -9.22
CA VAL A 358 13.02 10.43 -8.15
C VAL A 358 11.64 9.87 -7.86
N SER A 359 11.61 8.61 -7.45
CA SER A 359 10.38 7.93 -7.04
C SER A 359 10.58 7.19 -5.74
N THR A 360 9.50 6.96 -5.03
CA THR A 360 9.51 6.20 -3.77
C THR A 360 8.22 5.43 -3.58
N LEU A 361 8.28 4.42 -2.74
CA LEU A 361 7.11 3.72 -2.21
C LEU A 361 6.69 4.39 -0.90
N SER A 362 5.40 4.66 -0.76
CA SER A 362 4.78 5.03 0.51
C SER A 362 3.71 4.02 0.88
N VAL A 363 3.59 3.71 2.15
CA VAL A 363 2.55 2.81 2.67
C VAL A 363 1.80 3.49 3.81
N TYR A 364 0.48 3.49 3.72
CA TYR A 364 -0.42 4.13 4.68
C TYR A 364 -1.39 3.13 5.27
N ASP A 365 -1.69 3.27 6.55
CA ASP A 365 -2.82 2.60 7.19
C ASP A 365 -4.08 3.46 7.02
N ILE A 366 -4.99 3.02 6.17
CA ILE A 366 -6.25 3.71 5.88
C ILE A 366 -7.46 2.97 6.48
N THR A 367 -7.24 2.15 7.49
CA THR A 367 -8.32 1.44 8.21
C THR A 367 -9.38 2.43 8.72
N ASP A 368 -8.94 3.57 9.24
CA ASP A 368 -9.79 4.74 9.49
C ASP A 368 -9.60 5.74 8.35
N PRO A 369 -10.57 5.84 7.41
CA PRO A 369 -10.43 6.70 6.25
C PRO A 369 -10.23 8.18 6.56
N SER A 370 -10.69 8.66 7.73
CA SER A 370 -10.53 10.07 8.13
C SER A 370 -9.06 10.46 8.26
N LYS A 371 -8.18 9.50 8.53
CA LYS A 371 -6.74 9.75 8.63
C LYS A 371 -6.09 10.09 7.29
N MET A 372 -6.74 9.82 6.18
CA MET A 372 -6.24 10.21 4.86
C MET A 372 -6.07 11.73 4.72
N GLU A 373 -6.78 12.51 5.52
CA GLU A 373 -6.70 13.97 5.54
C GLU A 373 -5.47 14.50 6.30
N LEU A 374 -4.76 13.65 7.05
CA LEU A 374 -3.57 14.06 7.81
C LEU A 374 -2.43 14.42 6.85
N GLY A 375 -1.79 15.55 7.15
CA GLY A 375 -0.52 15.95 6.54
C GLY A 375 0.69 15.56 7.38
N PRO A 376 1.91 15.69 6.84
CA PRO A 376 3.14 15.28 7.53
C PRO A 376 3.38 15.95 8.89
N ASP A 377 2.85 17.14 9.10
CA ASP A 377 3.04 17.90 10.34
C ASP A 377 1.95 17.66 11.38
N ASP A 378 0.93 16.88 11.05
CA ASP A 378 -0.19 16.62 11.94
C ASP A 378 0.14 15.55 13.00
N ALA A 379 -0.48 15.68 14.16
CA ALA A 379 -0.36 14.67 15.21
C ALA A 379 -0.92 13.32 14.74
N GLY A 380 -0.19 12.25 15.00
CA GLY A 380 -0.60 10.90 14.60
C GLY A 380 -0.24 10.52 13.16
N TYR A 381 0.41 11.40 12.43
CA TYR A 381 0.86 11.11 11.07
C TYR A 381 1.78 9.88 10.98
N ASP A 382 2.65 9.68 11.96
CA ASP A 382 3.57 8.54 12.06
C ASP A 382 2.85 7.18 12.17
N LYS A 383 1.63 7.19 12.68
CA LYS A 383 0.76 6.00 12.74
C LYS A 383 -0.10 5.82 11.50
N PHE A 384 -0.16 6.83 10.66
CA PHE A 384 -0.86 6.82 9.40
C PHE A 384 0.09 6.50 8.23
N CYS A 385 1.13 7.30 8.02
CA CYS A 385 2.18 6.99 7.06
C CYS A 385 3.21 6.07 7.73
N LEU A 386 3.09 4.77 7.46
CA LEU A 386 3.90 3.75 8.10
C LEU A 386 5.28 3.61 7.49
N PHE A 387 5.40 3.93 6.21
CA PHE A 387 6.65 3.79 5.47
C PHE A 387 6.70 4.78 4.31
N ARG A 388 7.86 5.38 4.16
CA ARG A 388 8.27 6.08 2.94
C ARG A 388 9.70 5.66 2.67
N GLY A 389 9.92 5.00 1.55
CA GLY A 389 11.24 4.58 1.10
C GLY A 389 12.12 5.78 0.75
N GLU A 390 13.41 5.53 0.58
CA GLU A 390 14.31 6.53 0.04
C GLU A 390 13.89 6.92 -1.37
N TRP A 391 13.99 8.20 -1.68
CA TRP A 391 13.81 8.69 -3.02
C TRP A 391 14.93 8.18 -3.90
N SER A 392 14.60 7.35 -4.87
CA SER A 392 15.56 6.73 -5.77
C SER A 392 15.45 7.35 -7.17
N PRO A 393 16.57 7.73 -7.79
CA PRO A 393 16.57 8.34 -9.09
C PRO A 393 16.14 7.38 -10.20
N TYR A 394 15.56 7.90 -11.24
CA TYR A 394 15.32 7.23 -12.50
C TYR A 394 15.52 8.21 -13.64
N ALA A 395 15.93 7.73 -14.79
CA ALA A 395 15.96 8.53 -16.00
C ALA A 395 14.61 8.45 -16.71
N THR A 396 14.14 9.55 -17.26
CA THR A 396 12.89 9.58 -18.00
C THR A 396 13.09 9.98 -19.43
N SER A 397 12.12 9.65 -20.24
CA SER A 397 11.81 10.31 -21.46
C SER A 397 10.30 10.59 -21.50
N TYR A 398 9.79 10.90 -22.65
CA TYR A 398 8.45 11.44 -22.93
C TYR A 398 7.25 10.89 -22.14
N ASN A 399 7.29 9.68 -21.65
CA ASN A 399 6.14 9.02 -21.06
C ASN A 399 6.53 8.43 -19.71
N SER A 400 6.57 9.25 -18.67
CA SER A 400 6.73 8.73 -17.32
C SER A 400 5.42 8.15 -16.87
N TRP A 401 5.30 6.85 -16.98
CA TRP A 401 4.28 6.09 -16.29
C TRP A 401 4.94 5.03 -15.42
N GLY A 402 4.14 4.39 -14.63
CA GLY A 402 4.61 3.32 -13.78
C GLY A 402 3.49 2.37 -13.45
N ASP A 403 3.80 1.47 -12.56
CA ASP A 403 2.81 0.55 -12.01
C ASP A 403 3.18 0.17 -10.57
N LEU A 404 2.23 -0.44 -9.89
CA LEU A 404 2.41 -1.01 -8.56
C LEU A 404 1.51 -2.22 -8.42
N THR A 405 2.03 -3.29 -7.85
CA THR A 405 1.27 -4.49 -7.54
C THR A 405 1.66 -5.05 -6.19
N THR A 406 0.75 -5.77 -5.55
CA THR A 406 0.97 -6.38 -4.24
C THR A 406 0.57 -7.84 -4.23
N ALA A 407 1.23 -8.64 -3.37
CA ALA A 407 0.83 -9.99 -3.06
C ALA A 407 0.93 -10.23 -1.56
N ILE A 408 -0.07 -10.89 -0.99
CA ILE A 408 -0.15 -11.19 0.43
C ILE A 408 0.10 -12.68 0.62
N VAL A 409 1.07 -13.02 1.45
CA VAL A 409 1.48 -14.39 1.74
C VAL A 409 1.39 -14.65 3.23
N PRO A 410 0.53 -15.57 3.69
CA PRO A 410 0.46 -15.93 5.10
C PRO A 410 1.79 -16.49 5.61
N THR A 411 2.13 -16.15 6.85
CA THR A 411 3.26 -16.70 7.60
C THR A 411 2.80 -17.21 8.96
N ASP A 412 3.66 -17.87 9.70
CA ASP A 412 3.31 -18.36 11.04
C ASP A 412 2.98 -17.25 12.04
N THR A 413 3.55 -16.04 11.81
CA THR A 413 3.41 -14.90 12.73
C THR A 413 2.55 -13.76 12.18
N GLY A 414 2.06 -13.88 10.97
CA GLY A 414 1.26 -12.85 10.32
C GLY A 414 1.26 -12.99 8.80
N TYR A 415 1.76 -11.99 8.11
CA TYR A 415 1.79 -11.95 6.64
C TYR A 415 3.05 -11.28 6.12
N ASP A 416 3.55 -11.77 5.00
CA ASP A 416 4.48 -11.06 4.13
C ASP A 416 3.70 -10.44 2.98
N ILE A 417 3.91 -9.16 2.74
CA ILE A 417 3.33 -8.45 1.61
C ILE A 417 4.45 -8.02 0.68
N TYR A 418 4.47 -8.61 -0.50
CA TYR A 418 5.37 -8.19 -1.56
C TYR A 418 4.76 -7.00 -2.30
N ILE A 419 5.54 -5.96 -2.52
CA ILE A 419 5.12 -4.75 -3.22
C ILE A 419 6.15 -4.47 -4.31
N ALA A 420 5.72 -4.61 -5.55
CA ALA A 420 6.56 -4.30 -6.70
C ALA A 420 6.15 -2.98 -7.32
N THR A 421 7.12 -2.14 -7.63
CA THR A 421 6.92 -0.87 -8.32
C THR A 421 7.78 -0.81 -9.58
N CYS A 422 7.30 -0.14 -10.60
CA CYS A 422 8.13 0.26 -11.72
C CYS A 422 7.91 1.72 -12.08
N VAL A 423 8.97 2.35 -12.54
CA VAL A 423 8.95 3.63 -13.23
C VAL A 423 9.52 3.39 -14.61
N ILE A 424 8.76 3.76 -15.62
CA ILE A 424 9.11 3.51 -17.01
C ILE A 424 9.80 4.73 -17.57
N GLY A 425 11.01 4.53 -18.04
CA GLY A 425 11.73 5.51 -18.85
C GLY A 425 11.48 5.33 -20.34
N GLY A 426 12.08 6.15 -21.16
CA GLY A 426 11.88 6.12 -22.60
C GLY A 426 12.51 4.95 -23.33
N ASP A 427 13.42 4.26 -22.69
CA ASP A 427 14.00 3.03 -23.17
C ASP A 427 14.20 2.03 -22.02
N THR A 428 14.57 0.82 -22.38
CA THR A 428 14.71 -0.27 -21.40
C THR A 428 15.80 -0.03 -20.35
N SER A 429 16.82 0.75 -20.68
CA SER A 429 17.90 1.07 -19.75
C SER A 429 17.46 2.03 -18.66
N GLN A 430 16.38 2.75 -18.88
CA GLN A 430 15.86 3.78 -17.98
C GLN A 430 14.70 3.29 -17.10
N THR A 431 14.12 2.14 -17.42
CA THR A 431 13.06 1.53 -16.62
C THR A 431 13.66 0.91 -15.37
N THR A 432 13.12 1.27 -14.22
CA THR A 432 13.54 0.76 -12.90
C THR A 432 12.41 0.01 -12.24
N ILE A 433 12.72 -1.20 -11.76
CA ILE A 433 11.78 -2.07 -11.05
C ILE A 433 12.34 -2.33 -9.65
N ARG A 434 11.51 -2.12 -8.64
CA ARG A 434 11.86 -2.30 -7.23
C ARG A 434 10.91 -3.29 -6.59
N MET A 435 11.47 -4.19 -5.80
CA MET A 435 10.72 -5.14 -4.99
C MET A 435 10.91 -4.81 -3.52
N TYR A 436 9.80 -4.56 -2.85
CA TYR A 436 9.75 -4.37 -1.40
C TYR A 436 9.02 -5.53 -0.74
N LYS A 437 9.34 -5.75 0.52
CA LYS A 437 8.58 -6.65 1.38
C LYS A 437 8.15 -5.92 2.66
N MET A 438 6.86 -5.83 2.88
CA MET A 438 6.26 -5.45 4.14
C MET A 438 6.01 -6.72 4.95
N THR A 439 6.47 -6.75 6.18
CA THR A 439 6.09 -7.80 7.12
C THR A 439 5.04 -7.26 8.07
N TRP A 440 3.93 -7.95 8.19
CA TRP A 440 2.85 -7.61 9.13
C TRP A 440 2.78 -8.69 10.20
N TYR A 441 2.93 -8.28 11.45
CA TYR A 441 2.92 -9.19 12.60
C TYR A 441 1.57 -9.15 13.29
N ARG A 442 1.00 -10.34 13.53
CA ARG A 442 -0.21 -10.46 14.37
C ARG A 442 0.16 -10.10 15.80
N GLN A 443 -0.60 -9.23 16.39
CA GLN A 443 -0.38 -8.74 17.75
C GLN A 443 -1.04 -9.64 18.80
#